data_baae211287cd10d8920f991db3e7fe2c
#
_entry.id   baae211287cd10d8920f991db3e7fe2c
#
_cell.length_a   1.000
_cell.length_b   1.000
_cell.length_c   1.000
_cell.angle_alpha   90.00
_cell.angle_beta   90.00
_cell.angle_gamma   90.00
#
_symmetry.space_group_name_H-M   'P 1'
#
loop_
_entity.id
_entity.type
_entity.pdbx_description
1 polymer ?
#
loop_
_entity_poly.entity_id
_entity_poly.type
_entity_poly.pdbx_seq_one_letter_code
_entity_poly.pdbx_strand_id
1 'polypeptide(L)'
;MNNYLVNIDDPVLNGGQKAKNDITRFLTEDGFKELNIPIVIHPEDKSLGAQIRKFKDGLITIPKAIKKIKDADNIVFQYPIYSTFIMNKLIPAIKKNTHANLIIVIHDVESIRMFQDGGYQQDEMNILNAADLIISHNQFMTDWLNQQHVNAKIVNLNLFDYYNPQQLNTNNSFDKSVVFAGNLAKSEF
;
A
#
# COMPACT_ATOMS: atom_id res chain seq x y z
N MET A 1 -21.10 -9.92 -1.08
CA MET A 1 -20.05 -8.89 -1.15
C MET A 1 -19.16 -9.05 0.06
N ASN A 2 -17.88 -9.32 -0.12
CA ASN A 2 -16.90 -9.37 0.95
C ASN A 2 -15.93 -8.21 0.80
N ASN A 3 -15.32 -7.83 1.90
CA ASN A 3 -14.26 -6.83 1.91
C ASN A 3 -12.94 -7.55 2.23
N TYR A 4 -11.96 -7.38 1.37
CA TYR A 4 -10.63 -7.96 1.53
C TYR A 4 -9.57 -6.87 1.62
N LEU A 5 -8.60 -7.09 2.48
CA LEU A 5 -7.38 -6.31 2.56
C LEU A 5 -6.22 -7.19 2.12
N VAL A 6 -5.46 -6.76 1.14
CA VAL A 6 -4.22 -7.43 0.76
C VAL A 6 -3.14 -7.01 1.73
N ASN A 7 -2.77 -7.91 2.61
CA ASN A 7 -1.67 -7.73 3.55
C ASN A 7 -0.39 -8.33 2.95
N ILE A 8 0.66 -7.54 2.96
CA ILE A 8 1.99 -7.94 2.50
C ILE A 8 2.89 -7.90 3.71
N ASP A 9 3.35 -9.07 4.14
CA ASP A 9 4.33 -9.18 5.22
C ASP A 9 5.64 -8.50 4.82
N ASP A 10 5.88 -7.33 5.38
CA ASP A 10 7.17 -6.66 5.30
C ASP A 10 7.85 -6.74 6.68
N PRO A 11 8.97 -7.46 6.80
CA PRO A 11 9.66 -7.62 8.07
C PRO A 11 10.39 -6.36 8.55
N VAL A 12 10.42 -5.31 7.73
CA VAL A 12 11.15 -4.07 8.06
C VAL A 12 10.26 -3.16 8.91
N LEU A 13 10.63 -3.00 10.18
CA LEU A 13 9.97 -2.06 11.08
C LEU A 13 10.47 -0.63 10.81
N ASN A 14 9.67 0.14 10.13
CA ASN A 14 9.91 1.58 9.92
C ASN A 14 8.60 2.38 10.08
N GLY A 15 8.68 3.71 10.05
CA GLY A 15 7.50 4.58 10.23
C GLY A 15 6.40 4.37 9.18
N GLY A 16 6.77 4.05 7.94
CA GLY A 16 5.81 3.71 6.89
C GLY A 16 5.07 2.41 7.17
N GLN A 17 5.75 1.44 7.78
CA GLN A 17 5.14 0.18 8.18
C GLN A 17 4.09 0.38 9.29
N LYS A 18 4.35 1.30 10.24
CA LYS A 18 3.36 1.60 11.28
C LYS A 18 2.04 2.08 10.68
N ALA A 19 2.07 3.02 9.74
CA ALA A 19 0.87 3.52 9.09
C ALA A 19 0.09 2.39 8.39
N LYS A 20 0.79 1.51 7.67
CA LYS A 20 0.18 0.34 7.03
C LYS A 20 -0.45 -0.62 8.04
N ASN A 21 0.24 -0.89 9.14
CA ASN A 21 -0.25 -1.77 10.19
C ASN A 21 -1.49 -1.21 10.88
N ASP A 22 -1.51 0.10 11.15
CA ASP A 22 -2.65 0.76 11.78
C ASP A 22 -3.89 0.71 10.87
N ILE A 23 -3.74 1.00 9.58
CA ILE A 23 -4.84 0.87 8.60
C ILE A 23 -5.29 -0.59 8.49
N THR A 24 -4.35 -1.54 8.43
CA THR A 24 -4.68 -2.97 8.42
C THR A 24 -5.54 -3.33 9.63
N ARG A 25 -5.15 -2.85 10.80
CA ARG A 25 -5.88 -3.09 12.03
C ARG A 25 -7.29 -2.50 11.97
N PHE A 26 -7.44 -1.22 11.62
CA PHE A 26 -8.74 -0.56 11.54
C PHE A 26 -9.67 -1.26 10.57
N LEU A 27 -9.18 -1.61 9.39
CA LEU A 27 -9.97 -2.33 8.40
C LEU A 27 -10.35 -3.74 8.87
N THR A 28 -9.45 -4.43 9.57
CA THR A 28 -9.74 -5.76 10.13
C THR A 28 -10.77 -5.68 11.26
N GLU A 29 -10.68 -4.69 12.14
CA GLU A 29 -11.67 -4.42 13.17
C GLU A 29 -13.05 -4.07 12.56
N ASP A 30 -13.07 -3.45 11.38
CA ASP A 30 -14.27 -3.15 10.59
C ASP A 30 -14.75 -4.32 9.72
N GLY A 31 -14.18 -5.51 9.90
CA GLY A 31 -14.64 -6.76 9.30
C GLY A 31 -14.02 -7.10 7.94
N PHE A 32 -12.98 -6.40 7.50
CA PHE A 32 -12.21 -6.80 6.32
C PHE A 32 -11.44 -8.09 6.60
N LYS A 33 -11.42 -8.97 5.60
CA LYS A 33 -10.68 -10.25 5.64
C LYS A 33 -9.31 -10.07 5.02
N GLU A 34 -8.28 -10.47 5.73
CA GLU A 34 -6.94 -10.42 5.19
C GLU A 34 -6.71 -11.47 4.10
N LEU A 35 -6.22 -11.02 2.96
CA LEU A 35 -5.61 -11.86 1.94
C LEU A 35 -4.10 -11.80 2.13
N ASN A 36 -3.58 -12.76 2.88
CA ASN A 36 -2.14 -12.89 3.07
C ASN A 36 -1.51 -13.38 1.77
N ILE A 37 -0.76 -12.51 1.13
CA ILE A 37 0.03 -12.82 -0.05
C ILE A 37 1.48 -12.84 0.42
N PRO A 38 2.08 -14.03 0.55
CA PRO A 38 3.45 -14.14 1.03
C PRO A 38 4.37 -13.55 -0.03
N ILE A 39 4.74 -12.28 0.14
CA ILE A 39 5.73 -11.70 -0.73
C ILE A 39 6.60 -10.74 0.04
N VAL A 40 7.76 -11.17 0.33
CA VAL A 40 8.89 -10.27 0.28
C VAL A 40 10.06 -11.03 -0.29
N ILE A 41 10.20 -10.92 -1.58
CA ILE A 41 11.49 -11.21 -2.16
C ILE A 41 12.01 -9.85 -2.57
N HIS A 42 13.04 -9.39 -1.87
CA HIS A 42 13.79 -8.22 -2.32
C HIS A 42 14.02 -8.37 -3.82
N PRO A 43 13.72 -7.35 -4.65
CA PRO A 43 13.94 -7.43 -6.10
C PRO A 43 15.37 -7.85 -6.45
N GLU A 44 16.30 -7.53 -5.56
CA GLU A 44 17.73 -7.84 -5.68
C GLU A 44 18.10 -9.28 -5.30
N ASP A 45 17.22 -10.01 -4.61
CA ASP A 45 17.50 -11.40 -4.27
C ASP A 45 17.35 -12.30 -5.51
N LYS A 46 18.50 -12.62 -6.12
CA LYS A 46 18.63 -13.50 -7.28
C LYS A 46 18.93 -14.95 -6.90
N SER A 47 18.87 -15.30 -5.61
CA SER A 47 19.13 -16.67 -5.17
C SER A 47 18.16 -17.68 -5.82
N LEU A 48 18.62 -18.91 -5.98
CA LEU A 48 17.78 -19.99 -6.53
C LEU A 48 16.51 -20.19 -5.69
N GLY A 49 16.65 -20.09 -4.36
CA GLY A 49 15.51 -20.18 -3.44
C GLY A 49 14.47 -19.09 -3.64
N ALA A 50 14.91 -17.85 -3.91
CA ALA A 50 14.02 -16.73 -4.24
C ALA A 50 13.29 -16.96 -5.57
N GLN A 51 13.99 -17.47 -6.59
CA GLN A 51 13.38 -17.78 -7.88
C GLN A 51 12.33 -18.88 -7.78
N ILE A 52 12.61 -19.96 -7.06
CA ILE A 52 11.65 -21.05 -6.82
C ILE A 52 10.42 -20.51 -6.07
N ARG A 53 10.62 -19.65 -5.07
CA ARG A 53 9.53 -19.03 -4.31
C ARG A 53 8.66 -18.14 -5.19
N LYS A 54 9.26 -17.27 -6.01
CA LYS A 54 8.55 -16.44 -7.00
C LYS A 54 7.70 -17.28 -7.95
N PHE A 55 8.26 -18.38 -8.43
CA PHE A 55 7.56 -19.31 -9.31
C PHE A 55 6.36 -19.98 -8.61
N LYS A 56 6.57 -20.49 -7.39
CA LYS A 56 5.51 -21.08 -6.57
C LYS A 56 4.40 -20.07 -6.27
N ASP A 57 4.73 -18.85 -5.90
CA ASP A 57 3.77 -17.82 -5.57
C ASP A 57 2.97 -17.41 -6.80
N GLY A 58 3.61 -17.28 -7.95
CA GLY A 58 2.93 -16.99 -9.21
C GLY A 58 1.98 -18.07 -9.69
N LEU A 59 2.35 -19.35 -9.54
CA LEU A 59 1.55 -20.47 -10.06
C LEU A 59 0.52 -21.03 -9.06
N ILE A 60 0.73 -20.86 -7.78
CA ILE A 60 -0.10 -21.49 -6.75
C ILE A 60 -0.76 -20.45 -5.85
N THR A 61 0.03 -19.59 -5.21
CA THR A 61 -0.46 -18.71 -4.15
C THR A 61 -1.38 -17.64 -4.71
N ILE A 62 -0.95 -16.96 -5.76
CA ILE A 62 -1.76 -15.92 -6.42
C ILE A 62 -3.06 -16.47 -7.00
N PRO A 63 -3.07 -17.55 -7.82
CA PRO A 63 -4.30 -18.12 -8.31
C PRO A 63 -5.26 -18.60 -7.22
N LYS A 64 -4.73 -19.12 -6.10
CA LYS A 64 -5.56 -19.49 -4.94
C LYS A 64 -6.18 -18.28 -4.25
N ALA A 65 -5.45 -17.18 -4.13
CA ALA A 65 -5.97 -15.95 -3.57
C ALA A 65 -7.08 -15.37 -4.47
N ILE A 66 -6.83 -15.29 -5.78
CA ILE A 66 -7.81 -14.77 -6.75
C ILE A 66 -9.10 -15.59 -6.76
N LYS A 67 -9.02 -16.93 -6.65
CA LYS A 67 -10.21 -17.80 -6.60
C LYS A 67 -11.15 -17.52 -5.43
N LYS A 68 -10.68 -16.88 -4.38
CA LYS A 68 -11.52 -16.48 -3.23
C LYS A 68 -12.32 -15.20 -3.51
N ILE A 69 -11.87 -14.40 -4.47
CA ILE A 69 -12.45 -13.13 -4.83
C ILE A 69 -13.61 -13.37 -5.79
N LYS A 70 -14.74 -12.76 -5.49
CA LYS A 70 -15.94 -12.83 -6.32
C LYS A 70 -16.25 -11.46 -6.91
N ASP A 71 -17.10 -11.46 -7.93
CA ASP A 71 -17.65 -10.22 -8.46
C ASP A 71 -18.32 -9.39 -7.35
N ALA A 72 -18.16 -8.09 -7.44
CA ALA A 72 -18.63 -7.10 -6.46
C ALA A 72 -17.97 -7.17 -5.06
N ASP A 73 -16.93 -7.99 -4.84
CA ASP A 73 -16.11 -7.88 -3.63
C ASP A 73 -15.25 -6.62 -3.70
N ASN A 74 -14.93 -6.05 -2.53
CA ASN A 74 -13.98 -4.93 -2.42
C ASN A 74 -12.61 -5.46 -2.02
N ILE A 75 -11.57 -4.98 -2.70
CA ILE A 75 -10.18 -5.37 -2.43
C ILE A 75 -9.36 -4.13 -2.20
N VAL A 76 -8.80 -4.00 -1.00
CA VAL A 76 -7.96 -2.87 -0.61
C VAL A 76 -6.50 -3.25 -0.73
N PHE A 77 -5.73 -2.41 -1.41
CA PHE A 77 -4.27 -2.45 -1.43
C PHE A 77 -3.72 -1.19 -0.78
N GLN A 78 -2.64 -1.34 -0.05
CA GLN A 78 -1.89 -0.22 0.51
C GLN A 78 -0.63 0.02 -0.34
N TYR A 79 -0.56 1.16 -1.01
CA TYR A 79 0.54 1.54 -1.91
C TYR A 79 1.54 2.48 -1.19
N PRO A 80 2.85 2.41 -1.40
CA PRO A 80 3.56 1.56 -2.36
C PRO A 80 3.69 0.12 -1.90
N ILE A 81 3.66 -0.77 -2.90
CA ILE A 81 3.93 -2.18 -2.71
C ILE A 81 5.29 -2.46 -3.37
N TYR A 82 6.30 -2.79 -2.57
CA TYR A 82 7.67 -2.99 -3.06
C TYR A 82 7.87 -4.29 -3.85
N SER A 83 6.83 -4.80 -4.48
CA SER A 83 6.91 -5.98 -5.33
C SER A 83 6.29 -5.70 -6.69
N THR A 84 7.13 -5.38 -7.66
CA THR A 84 6.74 -5.23 -9.07
C THR A 84 6.01 -6.47 -9.61
N PHE A 85 6.36 -7.66 -9.07
CA PHE A 85 5.68 -8.89 -9.45
C PHE A 85 4.20 -8.92 -9.04
N ILE A 86 3.87 -8.51 -7.80
CA ILE A 86 2.46 -8.42 -7.37
C ILE A 86 1.73 -7.41 -8.22
N MET A 87 2.33 -6.26 -8.37
CA MET A 87 1.74 -5.14 -9.07
C MET A 87 1.48 -5.48 -10.53
N ASN A 88 2.44 -6.07 -11.22
CA ASN A 88 2.33 -6.38 -12.64
C ASN A 88 1.62 -7.70 -12.95
N LYS A 89 1.35 -8.55 -11.95
CA LYS A 89 0.68 -9.85 -12.15
C LYS A 89 -0.62 -9.98 -11.38
N LEU A 90 -0.62 -9.65 -10.08
CA LEU A 90 -1.80 -9.84 -9.23
C LEU A 90 -2.92 -8.86 -9.59
N ILE A 91 -2.63 -7.58 -9.65
CA ILE A 91 -3.63 -6.55 -9.95
C ILE A 91 -4.29 -6.78 -11.32
N PRO A 92 -3.53 -6.94 -12.43
CA PRO A 92 -4.11 -7.28 -13.70
C PRO A 92 -4.90 -8.60 -13.70
N ALA A 93 -4.43 -9.60 -12.94
CA ALA A 93 -5.12 -10.86 -12.85
C ALA A 93 -6.47 -10.76 -12.11
N ILE A 94 -6.56 -9.94 -11.07
CA ILE A 94 -7.82 -9.63 -10.39
C ILE A 94 -8.78 -8.96 -11.38
N LYS A 95 -8.37 -7.90 -12.03
CA LYS A 95 -9.23 -7.14 -12.98
C LYS A 95 -9.66 -7.99 -14.19
N LYS A 96 -8.81 -8.91 -14.62
CA LYS A 96 -9.12 -9.81 -15.75
C LYS A 96 -10.13 -10.91 -15.38
N ASN A 97 -10.07 -11.42 -14.15
CA ASN A 97 -10.82 -12.63 -13.75
C ASN A 97 -12.02 -12.32 -12.87
N THR A 98 -12.17 -11.09 -12.39
CA THR A 98 -13.27 -10.67 -11.51
C THR A 98 -13.76 -9.27 -11.86
N HIS A 99 -15.00 -8.96 -11.46
CA HIS A 99 -15.54 -7.59 -11.45
C HIS A 99 -15.49 -7.01 -10.03
N ALA A 100 -14.48 -7.38 -9.26
CA ALA A 100 -14.25 -6.83 -7.93
C ALA A 100 -13.79 -5.36 -8.00
N ASN A 101 -14.19 -4.58 -7.01
CA ASN A 101 -13.74 -3.20 -6.86
C ASN A 101 -12.33 -3.15 -6.28
N LEU A 102 -11.41 -2.53 -6.98
CA LEU A 102 -10.04 -2.35 -6.54
C LEU A 102 -9.88 -0.97 -5.90
N ILE A 103 -9.52 -0.95 -4.64
CA ILE A 103 -9.30 0.26 -3.84
C ILE A 103 -7.82 0.35 -3.49
N ILE A 104 -7.20 1.48 -3.79
CA ILE A 104 -5.79 1.72 -3.44
C ILE A 104 -5.70 2.84 -2.42
N VAL A 105 -5.13 2.53 -1.25
CA VAL A 105 -4.77 3.51 -0.23
C VAL A 105 -3.31 3.89 -0.44
N ILE A 106 -3.06 5.15 -0.82
CA ILE A 106 -1.72 5.62 -1.14
C ILE A 106 -1.10 6.23 0.12
N HIS A 107 0.04 5.70 0.56
CA HIS A 107 0.86 6.31 1.61
C HIS A 107 1.90 7.28 1.04
N ASP A 108 2.49 6.90 -0.09
CA ASP A 108 3.47 7.70 -0.83
C ASP A 108 3.27 7.51 -2.33
N VAL A 109 3.61 8.51 -3.12
CA VAL A 109 3.76 8.41 -4.57
C VAL A 109 5.25 8.37 -4.88
N GLU A 110 5.73 7.22 -5.33
CA GLU A 110 7.17 6.99 -5.51
C GLU A 110 7.77 7.87 -6.59
N SER A 111 7.01 8.17 -7.65
CA SER A 111 7.44 9.09 -8.72
C SER A 111 7.67 10.52 -8.22
N ILE A 112 6.95 10.94 -7.19
CA ILE A 112 7.16 12.26 -6.58
C ILE A 112 8.38 12.21 -5.64
N ARG A 113 8.54 11.12 -4.92
CA ARG A 113 9.45 11.01 -3.80
C ARG A 113 10.88 10.67 -4.20
N MET A 114 11.06 9.72 -5.10
CA MET A 114 12.37 9.10 -5.30
C MET A 114 12.81 8.95 -6.76
N PHE A 115 11.88 8.85 -7.68
CA PHE A 115 12.18 8.42 -9.02
C PHE A 115 11.59 9.37 -10.06
N GLN A 116 12.44 10.13 -10.67
CA GLN A 116 12.08 11.00 -11.80
C GLN A 116 12.33 10.32 -13.15
N ASP A 117 12.65 9.01 -13.16
CA ASP A 117 12.79 8.27 -14.40
C ASP A 117 11.42 7.89 -14.98
N GLY A 118 11.24 8.13 -16.27
CA GLY A 118 9.97 7.92 -16.94
C GLY A 118 9.48 6.46 -16.94
N GLY A 119 10.37 5.49 -16.75
CA GLY A 119 10.02 4.07 -16.72
C GLY A 119 9.27 3.68 -15.46
N TYR A 120 9.76 4.10 -14.31
CA TYR A 120 9.09 3.83 -13.04
C TYR A 120 7.72 4.52 -12.95
N GLN A 121 7.64 5.77 -13.39
CA GLN A 121 6.38 6.52 -13.43
C GLN A 121 5.32 5.79 -14.26
N GLN A 122 5.70 5.19 -15.38
CA GLN A 122 4.76 4.44 -16.23
C GLN A 122 4.21 3.21 -15.50
N ASP A 123 5.04 2.46 -14.79
CA ASP A 123 4.60 1.28 -14.01
C ASP A 123 3.67 1.70 -12.86
N GLU A 124 3.99 2.78 -12.15
CA GLU A 124 3.14 3.35 -11.10
C GLU A 124 1.78 3.77 -11.67
N MET A 125 1.76 4.48 -12.79
CA MET A 125 0.53 4.92 -13.44
C MET A 125 -0.33 3.74 -13.92
N ASN A 126 0.28 2.67 -14.42
CA ASN A 126 -0.46 1.46 -14.81
C ASN A 126 -1.22 0.84 -13.64
N ILE A 127 -0.60 0.87 -12.45
CA ILE A 127 -1.19 0.36 -11.22
C ILE A 127 -2.33 1.25 -10.76
N LEU A 128 -2.09 2.55 -10.67
CA LEU A 128 -3.07 3.52 -10.20
C LEU A 128 -4.29 3.58 -11.13
N ASN A 129 -4.09 3.45 -12.44
CA ASN A 129 -5.17 3.38 -13.43
C ASN A 129 -5.96 2.05 -13.40
N ALA A 130 -5.44 1.01 -12.78
CA ALA A 130 -6.19 -0.22 -12.56
C ALA A 130 -7.19 -0.12 -11.40
N ALA A 131 -7.07 0.88 -10.53
CA ALA A 131 -7.97 1.11 -9.41
C ALA A 131 -9.33 1.64 -9.85
N ASP A 132 -10.37 1.28 -9.11
CA ASP A 132 -11.70 1.89 -9.20
C ASP A 132 -11.83 3.08 -8.25
N LEU A 133 -11.10 3.01 -7.11
CA LEU A 133 -11.04 4.06 -6.11
C LEU A 133 -9.61 4.22 -5.59
N ILE A 134 -9.17 5.46 -5.46
CA ILE A 134 -7.91 5.81 -4.81
C ILE A 134 -8.22 6.69 -3.59
N ILE A 135 -7.60 6.34 -2.46
CA ILE A 135 -7.62 7.14 -1.24
C ILE A 135 -6.24 7.79 -1.11
N SER A 136 -6.18 9.11 -1.26
CA SER A 136 -4.99 9.94 -1.10
C SER A 136 -4.95 10.59 0.28
N HIS A 137 -3.76 10.94 0.77
CA HIS A 137 -3.60 11.47 2.14
C HIS A 137 -3.69 13.00 2.22
N ASN A 138 -3.45 13.71 1.12
CA ASN A 138 -3.42 15.15 1.14
C ASN A 138 -3.78 15.74 -0.23
N GLN A 139 -4.05 17.04 -0.22
CA GLN A 139 -4.47 17.75 -1.43
C GLN A 139 -3.39 17.76 -2.51
N PHE A 140 -2.11 17.90 -2.13
CA PHE A 140 -1.02 17.91 -3.10
C PHE A 140 -0.95 16.60 -3.89
N MET A 141 -1.07 15.46 -3.20
CA MET A 141 -1.12 14.14 -3.83
C MET A 141 -2.35 13.98 -4.73
N THR A 142 -3.50 14.47 -4.26
CA THR A 142 -4.76 14.47 -5.05
C THR A 142 -4.59 15.27 -6.34
N ASP A 143 -4.02 16.46 -6.25
CA ASP A 143 -3.82 17.35 -7.40
C ASP A 143 -2.83 16.74 -8.40
N TRP A 144 -1.77 16.12 -7.90
CA TRP A 144 -0.80 15.42 -8.75
C TRP A 144 -1.46 14.26 -9.50
N LEU A 145 -2.25 13.42 -8.83
CA LEU A 145 -2.97 12.30 -9.46
C LEU A 145 -3.92 12.80 -10.56
N ASN A 146 -4.62 13.90 -10.31
CA ASN A 146 -5.49 14.51 -11.31
C ASN A 146 -4.70 15.05 -12.51
N GLN A 147 -3.55 15.67 -12.28
CA GLN A 147 -2.65 16.14 -13.34
C GLN A 147 -2.10 15.00 -14.20
N GLN A 148 -1.89 13.83 -13.61
CA GLN A 148 -1.49 12.63 -14.34
C GLN A 148 -2.65 11.95 -15.05
N HIS A 149 -3.85 12.52 -15.02
CA HIS A 149 -5.06 11.96 -15.64
C HIS A 149 -5.39 10.54 -15.20
N VAL A 150 -5.24 10.26 -13.90
CA VAL A 150 -5.63 8.96 -13.33
C VAL A 150 -7.13 8.78 -13.48
N ASN A 151 -7.55 7.65 -14.05
CA ASN A 151 -8.96 7.37 -14.35
C ASN A 151 -9.80 6.98 -13.13
N ALA A 152 -9.16 6.56 -12.04
CA ALA A 152 -9.84 6.15 -10.82
C ALA A 152 -10.55 7.33 -10.13
N LYS A 153 -11.64 7.04 -9.43
CA LYS A 153 -12.21 8.01 -8.49
C LYS A 153 -11.20 8.28 -7.37
N ILE A 154 -10.94 9.56 -7.08
CA ILE A 154 -9.99 9.94 -6.02
C ILE A 154 -10.75 10.55 -4.85
N VAL A 155 -10.46 10.08 -3.65
CA VAL A 155 -10.96 10.61 -2.38
C VAL A 155 -9.78 11.04 -1.53
N ASN A 156 -9.78 12.30 -1.10
CA ASN A 156 -8.77 12.84 -0.20
C ASN A 156 -9.18 12.53 1.26
N LEU A 157 -8.36 11.77 1.97
CA LEU A 157 -8.56 11.42 3.37
C LEU A 157 -8.13 12.56 4.31
N ASN A 158 -7.22 13.44 3.87
CA ASN A 158 -6.53 14.45 4.66
C ASN A 158 -5.63 13.82 5.74
N LEU A 159 -6.07 13.84 6.99
CA LEU A 159 -5.37 13.23 8.11
C LEU A 159 -6.02 11.90 8.45
N PHE A 160 -5.23 10.93 8.86
CA PHE A 160 -5.72 9.70 9.43
C PHE A 160 -5.08 9.48 10.81
N ASP A 161 -5.84 8.83 11.68
CA ASP A 161 -5.41 8.54 13.04
C ASP A 161 -4.41 7.40 13.08
N TYR A 162 -3.45 7.51 14.01
CA TYR A 162 -2.59 6.40 14.38
C TYR A 162 -3.15 5.68 15.59
N TYR A 163 -3.11 4.36 15.54
CA TYR A 163 -3.44 3.57 16.71
C TYR A 163 -2.41 3.81 17.82
N ASN A 164 -2.88 4.31 18.94
CA ASN A 164 -2.09 4.48 20.16
C ASN A 164 -2.73 3.68 21.30
N PRO A 165 -2.13 2.55 21.71
CA PRO A 165 -2.64 1.75 22.82
C PRO A 165 -2.38 2.38 24.19
N GLN A 166 -1.52 3.39 24.26
CA GLN A 166 -1.17 4.06 25.51
C GLN A 166 -2.14 5.20 25.80
N GLN A 167 -2.61 5.27 27.03
CA GLN A 167 -3.28 6.49 27.49
C GLN A 167 -2.28 7.65 27.45
N LEU A 168 -2.65 8.70 26.73
CA LEU A 168 -1.84 9.91 26.73
C LEU A 168 -1.78 10.46 28.15
N ASN A 169 -0.58 10.64 28.66
CA ASN A 169 -0.37 11.34 29.92
C ASN A 169 -0.69 12.82 29.70
N THR A 170 -1.84 13.26 30.18
CA THR A 170 -2.33 14.63 30.04
C THR A 170 -1.71 15.59 31.07
N ASN A 171 -0.80 15.14 31.90
CA ASN A 171 -0.02 16.01 32.79
C ASN A 171 1.00 16.81 31.98
N ASN A 172 0.51 17.86 31.34
CA ASN A 172 1.32 18.76 30.53
C ASN A 172 2.04 19.76 31.42
N SER A 173 3.19 19.39 31.97
CA SER A 173 4.19 20.38 32.35
C SER A 173 4.99 20.72 31.10
N PHE A 174 4.72 21.86 30.49
CA PHE A 174 5.59 22.37 29.41
C PHE A 174 6.95 22.74 30.02
N ASP A 175 7.93 21.89 29.80
CA ASP A 175 9.31 22.31 29.90
C ASP A 175 9.69 23.06 28.60
N LYS A 176 10.76 23.84 28.62
CA LYS A 176 11.22 24.58 27.44
C LYS A 176 12.01 23.68 26.48
N SER A 177 11.61 22.41 26.32
CA SER A 177 12.28 21.47 25.43
C SER A 177 11.69 21.49 24.04
N VAL A 178 12.53 21.23 23.03
CA VAL A 178 12.14 21.02 21.63
C VAL A 178 12.41 19.57 21.30
N VAL A 179 11.37 18.85 20.87
CA VAL A 179 11.49 17.46 20.44
C VAL A 179 11.51 17.41 18.91
N PHE A 180 12.54 16.81 18.35
CA PHE A 180 12.59 16.47 16.94
C PHE A 180 12.25 14.98 16.78
N ALA A 181 11.19 14.69 16.01
CA ALA A 181 10.81 13.33 15.66
C ALA A 181 10.97 13.14 14.14
N GLY A 182 12.00 12.44 13.71
CA GLY A 182 12.26 12.24 12.29
C GLY A 182 13.60 11.55 12.00
N ASN A 183 13.89 11.37 10.72
CA ASN A 183 15.16 10.82 10.27
C ASN A 183 16.15 11.95 9.98
N LEU A 184 17.12 12.15 10.87
CA LEU A 184 18.15 13.19 10.74
C LEU A 184 19.05 13.02 9.51
N ALA A 185 19.18 11.79 8.98
CA ALA A 185 20.00 11.55 7.80
C ALA A 185 19.43 12.17 6.49
N LYS A 186 18.17 12.63 6.54
CA LYS A 186 17.52 13.33 5.42
C LYS A 186 17.47 14.85 5.60
N SER A 187 18.01 15.35 6.69
CA SER A 187 18.04 16.77 7.00
C SER A 187 19.41 17.30 6.61
N GLU A 188 19.50 18.04 5.51
CA GLU A 188 20.64 18.90 5.22
C GLU A 188 20.43 20.16 6.05
N PHE A 189 21.24 20.36 7.10
CA PHE A 189 21.34 21.61 7.86
C PHE A 189 22.57 22.39 7.43
#